data_67c4f2b95f10f8f9b139121140ecdd37
#
_entry.id   67c4f2b95f10f8f9b139121140ecdd37
#
_cell.length_a   1.000
_cell.length_b   1.000
_cell.length_c   1.000
_cell.angle_alpha   90.00
_cell.angle_beta   90.00
_cell.angle_gamma   90.00
#
_symmetry.space_group_name_H-M   'P 1'
#
loop_
_entity.id
_entity.type
_entity.pdbx_description
1 polymer ?
#
loop_
_entity_poly.entity_id
_entity_poly.type
_entity_poly.pdbx_seq_one_letter_code
_entity_poly.pdbx_strand_id
1 'polypeptide(L)'
;VDLQIVKVDQQHYGTTYEALNPASLDFLVTKKETEAHRLRNEIDNITEKLTSLSGTTNGVSKVIEYRGIDGLKQINFNQTKAQDYVYVYELAHLDEHETMPQSFVDRMRRMTYENNITTYDLSNNKDWEFVRMPTNPKGLFQKASYIPKEIFEIKVETYVYNDVIAYLGYDKDEPFGIEIYNKELVEQQKQIFKILWSMGTEVKNCDV
;
A
#
# COMPACT_ATOMS: atom_id res chain seq x y z
N VAL A 1 -29.86 11.07 -9.93
CA VAL A 1 -30.91 11.64 -9.08
C VAL A 1 -30.54 11.51 -7.59
N ASP A 2 -29.81 10.45 -7.22
CA ASP A 2 -29.43 10.22 -5.81
C ASP A 2 -28.42 11.24 -5.24
N LEU A 3 -27.77 12.03 -6.10
CA LEU A 3 -26.79 13.03 -5.68
C LEU A 3 -27.42 14.39 -5.34
N GLN A 4 -28.72 14.58 -5.55
CA GLN A 4 -29.45 15.84 -5.27
C GLN A 4 -28.83 17.10 -5.92
N ILE A 5 -28.16 16.93 -7.07
CA ILE A 5 -27.56 18.04 -7.84
C ILE A 5 -28.46 18.52 -8.99
N VAL A 6 -29.58 17.83 -9.18
CA VAL A 6 -30.59 18.16 -10.20
C VAL A 6 -31.97 18.14 -9.56
N LYS A 7 -32.71 19.23 -9.71
CA LYS A 7 -34.13 19.26 -9.41
C LYS A 7 -34.90 18.70 -10.60
N VAL A 8 -35.78 17.75 -10.33
CA VAL A 8 -36.66 17.14 -11.33
C VAL A 8 -38.06 17.66 -11.16
N ASP A 9 -38.60 18.30 -12.18
CA ASP A 9 -39.97 18.78 -12.19
C ASP A 9 -40.76 17.96 -13.22
N GLN A 10 -41.74 17.17 -12.76
CA GLN A 10 -42.60 16.35 -13.58
C GLN A 10 -43.84 17.15 -13.95
N GLN A 11 -43.97 17.52 -15.24
CA GLN A 11 -45.15 18.19 -15.77
C GLN A 11 -45.99 17.22 -16.61
N HIS A 12 -47.23 17.60 -16.89
CA HIS A 12 -48.15 16.78 -17.64
C HIS A 12 -47.68 16.38 -19.04
N TYR A 13 -46.71 17.10 -19.62
CA TYR A 13 -46.18 16.89 -20.97
C TYR A 13 -44.63 16.71 -21.00
N GLY A 14 -44.02 16.24 -19.90
CA GLY A 14 -42.58 15.95 -19.89
C GLY A 14 -41.95 16.17 -18.54
N THR A 15 -40.70 15.77 -18.47
CA THR A 15 -39.86 15.97 -17.28
C THR A 15 -38.82 17.04 -17.57
N THR A 16 -38.75 18.07 -16.77
CA THR A 16 -37.70 19.10 -16.85
C THR A 16 -36.66 18.88 -15.74
N TYR A 17 -35.43 19.13 -16.08
CA TYR A 17 -34.28 19.00 -15.17
C TYR A 17 -33.66 20.37 -14.99
N GLU A 18 -33.52 20.83 -13.76
CA GLU A 18 -32.87 22.06 -13.42
C GLU A 18 -31.62 21.76 -12.58
N ALA A 19 -30.45 22.23 -13.01
CA ALA A 19 -29.23 22.09 -12.25
C ALA A 19 -29.30 22.93 -10.97
N LEU A 20 -28.98 22.34 -9.84
CA LEU A 20 -28.86 23.07 -8.58
C LEU A 20 -27.55 23.89 -8.54
N ASN A 21 -27.47 24.81 -7.59
CA ASN A 21 -26.27 25.64 -7.41
C ASN A 21 -25.01 24.76 -7.28
N PRO A 22 -23.92 25.04 -8.02
CA PRO A 22 -22.66 24.31 -7.89
C PRO A 22 -22.11 24.17 -6.47
N ALA A 23 -22.42 25.12 -5.57
CA ALA A 23 -22.09 25.02 -4.15
C ALA A 23 -22.70 23.79 -3.45
N SER A 24 -23.75 23.18 -4.03
CA SER A 24 -24.28 21.92 -3.51
C SER A 24 -23.31 20.74 -3.66
N LEU A 25 -22.30 20.84 -4.51
CA LEU A 25 -21.22 19.85 -4.63
C LEU A 25 -20.38 19.77 -3.37
N ASP A 26 -20.13 20.89 -2.69
CA ASP A 26 -19.42 20.93 -1.40
C ASP A 26 -20.16 20.14 -0.33
N PHE A 27 -21.50 20.16 -0.37
CA PHE A 27 -22.29 19.35 0.53
C PHE A 27 -22.09 17.84 0.30
N LEU A 28 -21.90 17.40 -0.96
CA LEU A 28 -21.61 15.99 -1.28
C LEU A 28 -20.26 15.58 -0.71
N VAL A 29 -19.25 16.43 -0.81
CA VAL A 29 -17.93 16.20 -0.22
C VAL A 29 -18.05 16.05 1.29
N THR A 30 -18.68 17.02 1.96
CA THR A 30 -18.91 17.02 3.42
C THR A 30 -19.67 15.76 3.86
N LYS A 31 -20.69 15.34 3.09
CA LYS A 31 -21.45 14.12 3.36
C LYS A 31 -20.55 12.88 3.29
N LYS A 32 -19.67 12.78 2.29
CA LYS A 32 -18.73 11.67 2.14
C LYS A 32 -17.66 11.65 3.23
N GLU A 33 -17.16 12.79 3.62
CA GLU A 33 -16.23 12.94 4.73
C GLU A 33 -16.87 12.49 6.05
N THR A 34 -18.09 12.93 6.31
CA THR A 34 -18.86 12.54 7.51
C THR A 34 -19.11 11.02 7.53
N GLU A 35 -19.49 10.44 6.39
CA GLU A 35 -19.67 8.99 6.25
C GLU A 35 -18.37 8.23 6.51
N ALA A 36 -17.25 8.72 5.96
CA ALA A 36 -15.92 8.14 6.18
C ALA A 36 -15.49 8.24 7.66
N HIS A 37 -15.75 9.35 8.33
CA HIS A 37 -15.49 9.51 9.77
C HIS A 37 -16.33 8.55 10.61
N ARG A 38 -17.60 8.40 10.30
CA ARG A 38 -18.47 7.43 10.99
C ARG A 38 -17.96 6.01 10.84
N LEU A 39 -17.63 5.61 9.61
CA LEU A 39 -17.07 4.28 9.33
C LEU A 39 -15.76 4.04 10.09
N ARG A 40 -14.88 5.05 10.17
CA ARG A 40 -13.64 4.94 10.92
C ARG A 40 -13.88 4.67 12.40
N ASN A 41 -14.80 5.40 13.03
CA ASN A 41 -15.17 5.19 14.44
C ASN A 41 -15.82 3.80 14.67
N GLU A 42 -16.65 3.34 13.73
CA GLU A 42 -17.25 2.00 13.81
C GLU A 42 -16.20 0.89 13.67
N ILE A 43 -15.20 1.06 12.78
CA ILE A 43 -14.08 0.11 12.61
C ILE A 43 -13.25 0.03 13.89
N ASP A 44 -12.94 1.13 14.53
CA ASP A 44 -12.17 1.17 15.78
C ASP A 44 -12.90 0.37 16.88
N ASN A 45 -14.20 0.58 17.05
CA ASN A 45 -15.03 -0.18 17.99
C ASN A 45 -15.11 -1.68 17.67
N ILE A 46 -15.22 -2.03 16.38
CA ILE A 46 -15.27 -3.44 15.95
C ILE A 46 -13.91 -4.09 16.17
N THR A 47 -12.82 -3.38 15.85
CA THR A 47 -11.45 -3.88 16.03
C THR A 47 -11.16 -4.15 17.50
N GLU A 48 -11.54 -3.26 18.39
CA GLU A 48 -11.41 -3.45 19.84
C GLU A 48 -12.17 -4.70 20.31
N LYS A 49 -13.42 -4.87 19.87
CA LYS A 49 -14.23 -6.06 20.20
C LYS A 49 -13.62 -7.34 19.64
N LEU A 50 -13.17 -7.34 18.39
CA LEU A 50 -12.55 -8.50 17.76
C LEU A 50 -11.22 -8.87 18.45
N THR A 51 -10.42 -7.87 18.83
CA THR A 51 -9.15 -8.08 19.56
C THR A 51 -9.41 -8.67 20.94
N SER A 52 -10.48 -8.25 21.61
CA SER A 52 -10.86 -8.83 22.91
C SER A 52 -11.38 -10.27 22.83
N LEU A 53 -11.97 -10.64 21.68
CA LEU A 53 -12.49 -12.00 21.40
C LEU A 53 -11.42 -12.93 20.85
N SER A 54 -10.49 -12.42 20.05
CA SER A 54 -9.30 -13.14 19.62
C SER A 54 -8.32 -13.17 20.79
N GLY A 55 -8.55 -14.09 21.74
CA GLY A 55 -7.56 -14.36 22.79
C GLY A 55 -6.19 -14.46 22.14
N THR A 56 -5.18 -13.89 22.79
CA THR A 56 -3.79 -13.86 22.34
C THR A 56 -3.36 -15.22 21.80
N THR A 57 -3.49 -15.41 20.49
CA THR A 57 -2.88 -16.56 19.80
C THR A 57 -1.38 -16.25 19.66
N ASN A 58 -0.72 -16.15 20.82
CA ASN A 58 0.73 -16.10 20.88
C ASN A 58 1.28 -17.38 20.27
N GLY A 59 1.86 -17.30 19.09
CA GLY A 59 2.65 -18.35 18.48
C GLY A 59 1.98 -19.17 17.37
N VAL A 60 0.76 -18.87 16.94
CA VAL A 60 0.16 -19.56 15.79
C VAL A 60 0.52 -18.83 14.50
N SER A 61 1.26 -19.52 13.63
CA SER A 61 1.51 -19.05 12.27
C SER A 61 0.18 -18.84 11.55
N LYS A 62 0.04 -17.71 10.85
CA LYS A 62 -1.15 -17.35 10.09
C LYS A 62 -0.77 -17.06 8.65
N VAL A 63 -1.56 -17.57 7.72
CA VAL A 63 -1.44 -17.26 6.29
C VAL A 63 -2.75 -16.64 5.83
N ILE A 64 -2.66 -15.50 5.16
CA ILE A 64 -3.81 -14.82 4.55
C ILE A 64 -3.56 -14.74 3.06
N GLU A 65 -4.53 -15.20 2.28
CA GLU A 65 -4.55 -15.05 0.84
C GLU A 65 -5.43 -13.87 0.46
N TYR A 66 -4.95 -13.06 -0.48
CA TYR A 66 -5.64 -11.91 -1.05
C TYR A 66 -5.78 -12.11 -2.56
N ARG A 67 -6.95 -11.78 -3.11
CA ARG A 67 -7.24 -11.94 -4.54
C ARG A 67 -7.62 -10.61 -5.17
N GLY A 68 -7.22 -10.44 -6.43
CA GLY A 68 -7.50 -9.25 -7.21
C GLY A 68 -6.74 -8.02 -6.76
N ILE A 69 -6.96 -6.93 -7.48
CA ILE A 69 -6.27 -5.65 -7.24
C ILE A 69 -6.55 -5.08 -5.84
N ASP A 70 -7.76 -5.23 -5.34
CA ASP A 70 -8.10 -4.72 -4.00
C ASP A 70 -7.39 -5.52 -2.90
N GLY A 71 -7.12 -6.81 -3.15
CA GLY A 71 -6.26 -7.63 -2.29
C GLY A 71 -4.82 -7.13 -2.26
N LEU A 72 -4.24 -6.80 -3.40
CA LEU A 72 -2.90 -6.20 -3.48
C LEU A 72 -2.83 -4.83 -2.81
N LYS A 73 -3.86 -3.99 -2.98
CA LYS A 73 -3.98 -2.71 -2.27
C LYS A 73 -4.01 -2.90 -0.76
N GLN A 74 -4.68 -3.96 -0.28
CA GLN A 74 -4.72 -4.24 1.16
C GLN A 74 -3.33 -4.58 1.70
N ILE A 75 -2.52 -5.39 1.00
CA ILE A 75 -1.14 -5.69 1.38
C ILE A 75 -0.28 -4.42 1.39
N ASN A 76 -0.39 -3.59 0.34
CA ASN A 76 0.29 -2.29 0.27
C ASN A 76 -0.11 -1.36 1.43
N PHE A 77 -1.37 -1.38 1.83
CA PHE A 77 -1.81 -0.64 3.01
C PHE A 77 -1.26 -1.24 4.31
N ASN A 78 -1.20 -2.57 4.42
CA ASN A 78 -0.72 -3.23 5.64
C ASN A 78 0.76 -2.90 5.92
N GLN A 79 1.61 -2.86 4.88
CA GLN A 79 3.03 -2.54 5.05
C GLN A 79 3.27 -1.10 5.58
N THR A 80 2.33 -0.17 5.41
CA THR A 80 2.43 1.18 6.00
C THR A 80 2.30 1.18 7.53
N LYS A 81 2.02 0.01 8.13
CA LYS A 81 1.97 -0.22 9.59
C LYS A 81 3.27 -0.84 10.13
N ALA A 82 4.32 -0.90 9.33
CA ALA A 82 5.64 -1.32 9.81
C ALA A 82 6.11 -0.40 10.95
N GLN A 83 6.84 -0.96 11.92
CA GLN A 83 7.30 -0.19 13.08
C GLN A 83 8.46 0.74 12.73
N ASP A 84 9.47 0.21 12.04
CA ASP A 84 10.70 0.97 11.75
C ASP A 84 11.08 0.93 10.27
N TYR A 85 10.98 -0.25 9.63
CA TYR A 85 11.45 -0.47 8.27
C TYR A 85 10.68 -1.58 7.55
N VAL A 86 10.77 -1.52 6.20
CA VAL A 86 10.33 -2.58 5.30
C VAL A 86 11.49 -2.96 4.40
N TYR A 87 11.81 -4.25 4.31
CA TYR A 87 12.67 -4.78 3.27
C TYR A 87 11.81 -5.17 2.07
N VAL A 88 12.22 -4.72 0.89
CA VAL A 88 11.49 -4.90 -0.36
C VAL A 88 12.37 -5.60 -1.38
N TYR A 89 11.89 -6.72 -1.90
CA TYR A 89 12.39 -7.28 -3.16
C TYR A 89 11.52 -6.69 -4.26
N GLU A 90 12.07 -5.72 -4.97
CA GLU A 90 11.32 -4.88 -5.91
C GLU A 90 11.32 -5.49 -7.31
N LEU A 91 10.14 -5.62 -7.89
CA LEU A 91 9.97 -6.17 -9.22
C LEU A 91 10.23 -5.11 -10.30
N ALA A 92 11.41 -5.17 -10.93
CA ALA A 92 11.98 -4.14 -11.81
C ALA A 92 11.21 -3.84 -13.11
N HIS A 93 10.13 -4.55 -13.42
CA HIS A 93 9.44 -4.50 -14.71
C HIS A 93 7.95 -4.22 -14.60
N LEU A 94 7.47 -3.94 -13.41
CA LEU A 94 6.08 -3.57 -13.27
C LEU A 94 5.92 -2.09 -13.55
N ASP A 95 5.18 -1.83 -14.61
CA ASP A 95 4.43 -0.60 -14.67
C ASP A 95 3.36 -0.69 -13.57
N GLU A 96 3.76 -0.40 -12.31
CA GLU A 96 2.84 -0.39 -11.16
C GLU A 96 1.58 0.41 -11.49
N HIS A 97 1.74 1.39 -12.37
CA HIS A 97 0.68 2.27 -12.84
C HIS A 97 -0.38 1.57 -13.70
N GLU A 98 -0.03 0.48 -14.39
CA GLU A 98 -1.03 -0.32 -15.11
C GLU A 98 -1.93 -1.12 -14.14
N THR A 99 -1.42 -1.45 -12.95
CA THR A 99 -2.10 -2.33 -11.99
C THR A 99 -2.79 -1.54 -10.87
N MET A 100 -2.17 -0.45 -10.40
CA MET A 100 -2.72 0.37 -9.31
C MET A 100 -2.81 1.84 -9.71
N PRO A 101 -3.90 2.55 -9.34
CA PRO A 101 -4.01 3.99 -9.58
C PRO A 101 -2.85 4.75 -8.93
N GLN A 102 -2.22 5.67 -9.67
CA GLN A 102 -1.12 6.50 -9.16
C GLN A 102 -1.46 7.18 -7.84
N SER A 103 -2.68 7.71 -7.71
CA SER A 103 -3.16 8.35 -6.49
C SER A 103 -3.14 7.43 -5.25
N PHE A 104 -3.34 6.12 -5.45
CA PHE A 104 -3.23 5.13 -4.39
C PHE A 104 -1.77 4.90 -4.00
N VAL A 105 -0.88 4.71 -4.98
CA VAL A 105 0.56 4.53 -4.76
C VAL A 105 1.14 5.73 -4.01
N ASP A 106 0.84 6.96 -4.47
CA ASP A 106 1.29 8.20 -3.83
C ASP A 106 0.79 8.32 -2.38
N ARG A 107 -0.44 7.87 -2.12
CA ARG A 107 -0.99 7.84 -0.77
C ARG A 107 -0.23 6.85 0.12
N MET A 108 0.06 5.65 -0.36
CA MET A 108 0.82 4.65 0.42
C MET A 108 2.23 5.17 0.74
N ARG A 109 2.93 5.72 -0.25
CA ARG A 109 4.24 6.37 -0.06
C ARG A 109 4.19 7.47 0.99
N ARG A 110 3.19 8.34 0.94
CA ARG A 110 2.99 9.40 1.93
C ARG A 110 2.78 8.84 3.33
N MET A 111 1.92 7.82 3.47
CA MET A 111 1.67 7.17 4.77
C MET A 111 2.94 6.52 5.33
N THR A 112 3.72 5.84 4.50
CA THR A 112 5.01 5.26 4.88
C THR A 112 5.97 6.35 5.40
N TYR A 113 6.02 7.48 4.71
CA TYR A 113 6.81 8.64 5.11
C TYR A 113 6.32 9.25 6.45
N GLU A 114 5.02 9.52 6.58
CA GLU A 114 4.41 10.10 7.77
C GLU A 114 4.60 9.21 9.01
N ASN A 115 4.60 7.90 8.81
CA ASN A 115 4.85 6.91 9.86
C ASN A 115 6.35 6.70 10.16
N ASN A 116 7.26 7.47 9.54
CA ASN A 116 8.72 7.38 9.71
C ASN A 116 9.30 5.98 9.39
N ILE A 117 8.73 5.29 8.45
CA ILE A 117 9.16 3.96 8.02
C ILE A 117 10.26 4.13 6.96
N THR A 118 11.39 3.43 7.10
CA THR A 118 12.43 3.38 6.08
C THR A 118 12.22 2.16 5.19
N THR A 119 12.20 2.35 3.86
CA THR A 119 12.21 1.23 2.92
C THR A 119 13.64 0.93 2.46
N TYR A 120 13.95 -0.35 2.32
CA TYR A 120 15.19 -0.87 1.76
C TYR A 120 14.82 -1.69 0.53
N ASP A 121 14.97 -1.10 -0.65
CA ASP A 121 14.50 -1.65 -1.91
C ASP A 121 15.66 -2.33 -2.64
N LEU A 122 15.62 -3.66 -2.75
CA LEU A 122 16.55 -4.46 -3.53
C LEU A 122 15.95 -4.73 -4.90
N SER A 123 16.58 -4.27 -5.97
CA SER A 123 16.04 -4.37 -7.32
C SER A 123 17.04 -4.92 -8.33
N ASN A 124 16.52 -5.55 -9.39
CA ASN A 124 17.31 -5.89 -10.59
C ASN A 124 17.38 -4.72 -11.60
N ASN A 125 16.85 -3.54 -11.26
CA ASN A 125 16.93 -2.35 -12.09
C ASN A 125 18.12 -1.48 -11.66
N LYS A 126 19.03 -1.17 -12.60
CA LYS A 126 20.16 -0.28 -12.37
C LYS A 126 19.75 1.20 -12.34
N ASP A 127 18.74 1.53 -13.12
CA ASP A 127 18.28 2.89 -13.36
C ASP A 127 17.10 3.21 -12.42
N TRP A 128 17.28 2.91 -11.14
CA TRP A 128 16.27 3.16 -10.12
C TRP A 128 15.97 4.64 -10.00
N GLU A 129 14.76 5.02 -10.28
CA GLU A 129 14.29 6.38 -10.04
C GLU A 129 13.75 6.50 -8.62
N PHE A 130 14.52 7.18 -7.76
CA PHE A 130 14.01 7.51 -6.43
C PHE A 130 12.80 8.42 -6.53
N VAL A 131 11.73 8.05 -5.86
CA VAL A 131 10.59 8.94 -5.72
C VAL A 131 11.03 10.16 -4.92
N ARG A 132 10.96 11.34 -5.54
CA ARG A 132 11.24 12.61 -4.89
C ARG A 132 10.14 12.89 -3.86
N MET A 133 10.36 12.44 -2.63
CA MET A 133 9.58 12.88 -1.49
C MET A 133 10.26 14.12 -0.89
N PRO A 134 9.49 15.08 -0.31
CA PRO A 134 10.07 16.19 0.44
C PRO A 134 11.03 15.59 1.47
N THR A 135 12.25 16.09 1.49
CA THR A 135 13.33 15.57 2.35
C THR A 135 12.86 15.45 3.78
N ASN A 136 12.86 14.24 4.30
CA ASN A 136 12.65 14.02 5.72
C ASN A 136 13.82 14.67 6.48
N PRO A 137 13.59 15.56 7.46
CA PRO A 137 14.66 16.12 8.26
C PRO A 137 15.50 15.09 9.03
N LYS A 138 15.06 13.83 9.09
CA LYS A 138 15.77 12.70 9.72
C LYS A 138 16.59 11.84 8.73
N GLY A 139 16.65 12.17 7.44
CA GLY A 139 17.43 11.43 6.44
C GLY A 139 16.57 10.75 5.36
N LEU A 140 17.21 9.98 4.50
CA LEU A 140 16.57 9.29 3.39
C LEU A 140 15.54 8.27 3.89
N PHE A 141 14.31 8.48 3.49
CA PHE A 141 13.18 7.58 3.72
C PHE A 141 13.33 6.27 2.93
N GLN A 142 13.95 6.29 1.76
CA GLN A 142 14.15 5.17 0.87
C GLN A 142 15.63 4.92 0.61
N LYS A 143 16.05 3.68 0.70
CA LYS A 143 17.38 3.20 0.31
C LYS A 143 17.20 2.15 -0.75
N ALA A 144 17.98 2.22 -1.83
CA ALA A 144 17.92 1.25 -2.91
C ALA A 144 19.27 0.61 -3.16
N SER A 145 19.26 -0.67 -3.54
CA SER A 145 20.44 -1.42 -3.95
C SER A 145 20.12 -2.26 -5.19
N TYR A 146 21.01 -2.19 -6.17
CA TYR A 146 20.94 -3.00 -7.37
C TYR A 146 21.63 -4.35 -7.14
N ILE A 147 20.97 -5.45 -7.50
CA ILE A 147 21.56 -6.77 -7.53
C ILE A 147 21.45 -7.37 -8.93
N PRO A 148 22.56 -7.88 -9.52
CA PRO A 148 22.51 -8.57 -10.83
C PRO A 148 21.57 -9.78 -10.80
N LYS A 149 20.82 -9.99 -11.90
CA LYS A 149 19.93 -11.15 -12.04
C LYS A 149 20.66 -12.48 -11.94
N GLU A 150 21.92 -12.52 -12.35
CA GLU A 150 22.79 -13.69 -12.31
C GLU A 150 23.12 -14.12 -10.87
N ILE A 151 23.04 -13.18 -9.91
CA ILE A 151 23.22 -13.44 -8.48
C ILE A 151 21.88 -13.80 -7.85
N PHE A 152 20.87 -12.99 -8.10
CA PHE A 152 19.54 -13.21 -7.58
C PHE A 152 18.49 -12.54 -8.48
N GLU A 153 17.66 -13.36 -9.13
CA GLU A 153 16.56 -12.87 -9.96
C GLU A 153 15.31 -12.69 -9.12
N ILE A 154 14.83 -11.44 -9.01
CA ILE A 154 13.59 -11.09 -8.31
C ILE A 154 12.42 -11.35 -9.27
N LYS A 155 11.58 -12.33 -8.95
CA LYS A 155 10.41 -12.74 -9.75
C LYS A 155 9.07 -12.40 -9.11
N VAL A 156 9.08 -12.14 -7.82
CA VAL A 156 7.89 -11.83 -7.04
C VAL A 156 8.23 -10.68 -6.12
N GLU A 157 7.40 -9.66 -6.14
CA GLU A 157 7.55 -8.56 -5.19
C GLU A 157 7.28 -9.06 -3.78
N THR A 158 8.17 -8.71 -2.86
CA THR A 158 8.11 -9.25 -1.51
C THR A 158 8.38 -8.16 -0.49
N TYR A 159 7.50 -8.02 0.49
CA TYR A 159 7.70 -7.15 1.65
C TYR A 159 8.01 -7.98 2.89
N VAL A 160 9.01 -7.55 3.66
CA VAL A 160 9.36 -8.16 4.95
C VAL A 160 9.41 -7.08 6.01
N TYR A 161 8.46 -7.13 6.95
CA TYR A 161 8.31 -6.13 8.00
C TYR A 161 7.70 -6.76 9.27
N ASN A 162 7.91 -6.16 10.41
CA ASN A 162 7.41 -6.68 11.70
C ASN A 162 7.62 -8.20 11.81
N ASP A 163 6.54 -8.97 11.93
CA ASP A 163 6.50 -10.44 11.89
C ASP A 163 5.75 -10.95 10.64
N VAL A 164 5.82 -10.21 9.52
CA VAL A 164 5.10 -10.48 8.27
C VAL A 164 6.06 -10.61 7.08
N ILE A 165 5.85 -11.63 6.26
CA ILE A 165 6.33 -11.72 4.89
C ILE A 165 5.12 -11.62 3.97
N ALA A 166 5.13 -10.68 3.03
CA ALA A 166 4.09 -10.54 2.04
C ALA A 166 4.65 -10.75 0.63
N TYR A 167 3.98 -11.57 -0.16
CA TYR A 167 4.29 -11.81 -1.58
C TYR A 167 3.17 -11.23 -2.43
N LEU A 168 3.54 -10.52 -3.51
CA LEU A 168 2.60 -9.90 -4.43
C LEU A 168 2.87 -10.38 -5.85
N GLY A 169 1.87 -11.04 -6.43
CA GLY A 169 1.87 -11.48 -7.83
C GLY A 169 0.96 -10.58 -8.66
N TYR A 170 1.54 -9.91 -9.65
CA TYR A 170 0.84 -8.96 -10.52
C TYR A 170 0.44 -9.59 -11.86
N ASP A 171 -0.02 -10.84 -11.84
CA ASP A 171 -0.58 -11.43 -13.05
C ASP A 171 -1.81 -10.60 -13.50
N LYS A 172 -1.85 -10.26 -14.81
CA LYS A 172 -2.92 -9.40 -15.34
C LYS A 172 -4.30 -10.03 -15.22
N ASP A 173 -4.37 -11.34 -15.31
CA ASP A 173 -5.64 -12.08 -15.28
C ASP A 173 -6.07 -12.44 -13.87
N GLU A 174 -5.12 -12.74 -12.98
CA GLU A 174 -5.38 -13.15 -11.61
C GLU A 174 -4.35 -12.56 -10.63
N PRO A 175 -4.40 -11.25 -10.32
CA PRO A 175 -3.55 -10.66 -9.30
C PRO A 175 -3.82 -11.32 -7.94
N PHE A 176 -2.76 -11.69 -7.23
CA PHE A 176 -2.88 -12.34 -5.94
C PHE A 176 -1.83 -11.85 -4.96
N GLY A 177 -2.09 -12.01 -3.69
CA GLY A 177 -1.12 -11.75 -2.64
C GLY A 177 -1.24 -12.73 -1.49
N ILE A 178 -0.16 -12.92 -0.76
CA ILE A 178 -0.10 -13.79 0.41
C ILE A 178 0.65 -13.06 1.51
N GLU A 179 0.06 -12.98 2.70
CA GLU A 179 0.77 -12.58 3.93
C GLU A 179 0.97 -13.77 4.85
N ILE A 180 2.21 -13.98 5.29
CA ILE A 180 2.61 -15.01 6.24
C ILE A 180 3.05 -14.32 7.53
N TYR A 181 2.33 -14.56 8.60
CA TYR A 181 2.60 -14.07 9.94
C TYR A 181 3.34 -15.17 10.72
N ASN A 182 4.64 -15.07 10.83
CA ASN A 182 5.47 -16.01 11.58
C ASN A 182 6.82 -15.40 11.89
N LYS A 183 7.14 -15.19 13.13
CA LYS A 183 8.36 -14.53 13.59
C LYS A 183 9.64 -15.23 13.12
N GLU A 184 9.69 -16.54 13.18
CA GLU A 184 10.91 -17.32 12.83
C GLU A 184 11.18 -17.25 11.33
N LEU A 185 10.14 -17.41 10.50
CA LEU A 185 10.26 -17.27 9.05
C LEU A 185 10.68 -15.86 8.66
N VAL A 186 10.11 -14.84 9.30
CA VAL A 186 10.47 -13.44 9.05
C VAL A 186 11.93 -13.18 9.43
N GLU A 187 12.39 -13.63 10.59
CA GLU A 187 13.79 -13.44 10.98
C GLU A 187 14.76 -14.15 10.02
N GLN A 188 14.43 -15.34 9.54
CA GLN A 188 15.20 -16.00 8.50
C GLN A 188 15.21 -15.19 7.20
N GLN A 189 14.05 -14.69 6.77
CA GLN A 189 13.94 -13.89 5.55
C GLN A 189 14.70 -12.56 5.64
N LYS A 190 14.70 -11.91 6.81
CA LYS A 190 15.51 -10.72 7.08
C LYS A 190 17.01 -11.00 6.96
N GLN A 191 17.47 -12.17 7.40
CA GLN A 191 18.88 -12.58 7.25
C GLN A 191 19.24 -12.76 5.76
N ILE A 192 18.38 -13.45 5.00
CA ILE A 192 18.57 -13.63 3.55
C ILE A 192 18.63 -12.28 2.85
N PHE A 193 17.70 -11.38 3.16
CA PHE A 193 17.70 -10.02 2.60
C PHE A 193 19.02 -9.29 2.86
N LYS A 194 19.52 -9.32 4.10
CA LYS A 194 20.78 -8.64 4.46
C LYS A 194 22.00 -9.21 3.72
N ILE A 195 22.02 -10.52 3.49
CA ILE A 195 23.10 -11.16 2.69
C ILE A 195 23.03 -10.65 1.25
N LEU A 196 21.85 -10.71 0.62
CA LEU A 196 21.65 -10.23 -0.75
C LEU A 196 21.92 -8.73 -0.88
N TRP A 197 21.50 -7.94 0.11
CA TRP A 197 21.79 -6.51 0.16
C TRP A 197 23.29 -6.23 0.17
N SER A 198 24.08 -7.00 0.93
CA SER A 198 25.53 -6.86 0.98
C SER A 198 26.25 -7.26 -0.32
N MET A 199 25.59 -8.04 -1.18
CA MET A 199 26.06 -8.41 -2.52
C MET A 199 25.67 -7.42 -3.60
N GLY A 200 24.73 -6.53 -3.30
CA GLY A 200 24.26 -5.50 -4.20
C GLY A 200 25.17 -4.27 -4.22
N THR A 201 24.84 -3.35 -5.10
CA THR A 201 25.47 -2.04 -5.21
C THR A 201 24.46 -0.97 -4.82
N GLU A 202 24.78 -0.18 -3.80
CA GLU A 202 23.90 0.92 -3.37
C GLU A 202 23.69 1.92 -4.51
N VAL A 203 22.43 2.19 -4.82
CA VAL A 203 22.05 3.21 -5.79
C VAL A 203 22.02 4.55 -5.05
N LYS A 204 22.93 5.43 -5.40
CA LYS A 204 23.00 6.77 -4.81
C LYS A 204 21.97 7.66 -5.44
N ASN A 205 21.25 8.44 -4.63
CA ASN A 205 20.52 9.58 -5.15
C ASN A 205 21.51 10.47 -5.89
N CYS A 206 21.24 10.73 -7.16
CA CYS A 206 21.93 11.84 -7.84
C CYS A 206 21.41 13.11 -7.16
N ASP A 207 22.25 13.72 -6.33
CA ASP A 207 22.03 15.07 -5.80
C ASP A 207 21.86 16.01 -7.01
N VAL A 208 20.67 16.58 -7.15
CA VAL A 208 20.36 17.64 -8.12
C VAL A 208 20.33 18.96 -7.38
#